data_ef499678c932d66182163ca41e9324fc
#
_entry.id   ef499678c932d66182163ca41e9324fc
#
_cell.length_a   1.000
_cell.length_b   1.000
_cell.length_c   1.000
_cell.angle_alpha   90.00
_cell.angle_beta   90.00
_cell.angle_gamma   90.00
#
_symmetry.space_group_name_H-M   'P 1'
#
loop_
_entity.id
_entity.type
_entity.pdbx_description
1 polymer ?
#
loop_
_entity_poly.entity_id
_entity_poly.type
_entity_poly.pdbx_seq_one_letter_code
_entity_poly.pdbx_strand_id
1 'polypeptide(L)'
;ITLADEEGNGLEKSNVKFTDYQPDSTFSSRPEVRLLQNAVDMSEQGTKVIQAEYLPHVALTGGYMITNPNVYNGFQKRFSGVWNVGVTVQVPVWNWFEGRYKVRASRAATSMARMELSDVQEKINLQVTQSRFKVKEARKRLTMANNNVKSAEENLRCAQVGFREGVIPSTDVMAAQTA
;
A
#
# COMPACT_ATOMS: atom_id res chain seq x y z
N ILE A 1 -13.86 0.38 18.50
CA ILE A 1 -14.77 1.55 18.47
C ILE A 1 -16.05 1.08 19.14
N THR A 2 -16.13 1.25 20.44
CA THR A 2 -17.35 1.03 21.23
C THR A 2 -18.15 2.32 21.19
N LEU A 3 -19.24 2.32 20.45
CA LEU A 3 -20.31 3.32 20.57
C LEU A 3 -21.13 2.95 21.82
N ALA A 4 -20.76 3.51 22.95
CA ALA A 4 -21.56 3.52 24.13
C ALA A 4 -22.08 4.95 24.31
N ASP A 5 -23.22 5.24 23.74
CA ASP A 5 -23.99 6.46 24.02
C ASP A 5 -25.26 6.05 24.75
N GLU A 6 -25.20 6.04 26.07
CA GLU A 6 -26.41 5.98 26.93
C GLU A 6 -27.04 7.33 27.24
N GLU A 7 -26.45 8.44 26.81
CA GLU A 7 -27.09 9.77 26.96
C GLU A 7 -26.74 10.62 25.74
N GLY A 8 -27.74 11.13 25.03
CA GLY A 8 -27.67 11.91 23.80
C GLY A 8 -26.84 13.21 23.83
N ASN A 9 -25.86 13.30 24.71
CA ASN A 9 -24.96 14.44 24.91
C ASN A 9 -23.53 14.19 24.46
N GLY A 10 -23.20 12.97 23.97
CA GLY A 10 -21.85 12.59 23.57
C GLY A 10 -21.41 13.18 22.22
N LEU A 11 -22.34 13.43 21.30
CA LEU A 11 -22.04 13.90 19.95
C LEU A 11 -21.72 15.41 19.87
N GLU A 12 -22.21 16.23 20.81
CA GLU A 12 -21.89 17.66 20.82
C GLU A 12 -20.47 17.97 21.36
N LYS A 13 -19.87 17.08 22.14
CA LYS A 13 -18.58 17.32 22.78
C LYS A 13 -17.38 16.74 21.99
N SER A 14 -17.61 15.94 20.95
CA SER A 14 -16.52 15.52 20.08
C SER A 14 -16.18 16.64 19.08
N ASN A 15 -15.60 17.71 19.57
CA ASN A 15 -14.80 18.63 18.79
C ASN A 15 -13.55 17.88 18.31
N VAL A 16 -13.75 16.86 17.46
CA VAL A 16 -12.66 16.24 16.72
C VAL A 16 -12.11 17.33 15.82
N LYS A 17 -11.06 18.01 16.28
CA LYS A 17 -10.23 18.86 15.44
C LYS A 17 -9.69 17.93 14.35
N PHE A 18 -10.41 17.83 13.24
CA PHE A 18 -9.85 17.25 12.04
C PHE A 18 -8.77 18.21 11.57
N THR A 19 -7.54 17.92 11.94
CA THR A 19 -6.36 18.52 11.34
C THR A 19 -6.52 18.36 9.83
N ASP A 20 -6.42 19.45 9.11
CA ASP A 20 -6.40 19.44 7.66
C ASP A 20 -5.25 18.52 7.23
N TYR A 21 -5.60 17.29 6.85
CA TYR A 21 -4.67 16.28 6.44
C TYR A 21 -4.08 16.68 5.10
N GLN A 22 -2.82 17.10 5.11
CA GLN A 22 -2.07 17.37 3.89
C GLN A 22 -1.63 16.03 3.25
N PRO A 23 -1.94 15.78 1.98
CA PRO A 23 -1.73 14.49 1.34
C PRO A 23 -0.26 14.11 1.08
N ASP A 24 0.67 15.06 1.10
CA ASP A 24 1.99 14.88 0.52
C ASP A 24 2.94 13.96 1.32
N SER A 25 2.74 13.76 2.62
CA SER A 25 3.64 12.95 3.43
C SER A 25 3.20 11.49 3.61
N THR A 26 1.95 11.14 3.28
CA THR A 26 1.37 9.84 3.61
C THR A 26 1.46 8.81 2.47
N PHE A 27 1.63 9.27 1.22
CA PHE A 27 1.67 8.35 0.09
C PHE A 27 2.92 7.48 0.08
N SER A 28 4.08 8.05 0.34
CA SER A 28 5.36 7.32 0.34
C SER A 28 5.53 6.37 1.54
N SER A 29 4.79 6.58 2.63
CA SER A 29 4.86 5.74 3.83
C SER A 29 3.97 4.52 3.79
N ARG A 30 3.04 4.41 2.83
CA ARG A 30 2.14 3.27 2.74
C ARG A 30 2.89 2.00 2.35
N PRO A 31 2.62 0.87 3.04
CA PRO A 31 3.30 -0.40 2.77
C PRO A 31 3.15 -0.87 1.32
N GLU A 32 1.97 -0.64 0.71
CA GLU A 32 1.65 -1.01 -0.67
C GLU A 32 2.55 -0.27 -1.67
N VAL A 33 2.76 1.03 -1.47
CA VAL A 33 3.62 1.85 -2.33
C VAL A 33 5.09 1.43 -2.18
N ARG A 34 5.54 1.18 -0.94
CA ARG A 34 6.90 0.70 -0.67
C ARG A 34 7.15 -0.68 -1.28
N LEU A 35 6.17 -1.56 -1.24
CA LEU A 35 6.27 -2.88 -1.86
C LEU A 35 6.47 -2.76 -3.37
N LEU A 36 5.68 -1.92 -4.04
CA LEU A 36 5.81 -1.69 -5.48
C LEU A 36 7.11 -0.96 -5.85
N GLN A 37 7.57 -0.02 -5.03
CA GLN A 37 8.89 0.58 -5.22
C GLN A 37 10.00 -0.46 -5.16
N ASN A 38 9.98 -1.33 -4.15
CA ASN A 38 10.94 -2.43 -4.05
C ASN A 38 10.84 -3.41 -5.24
N ALA A 39 9.63 -3.65 -5.76
CA ALA A 39 9.43 -4.48 -6.97
C ALA A 39 10.06 -3.82 -8.21
N VAL A 40 9.94 -2.50 -8.37
CA VAL A 40 10.62 -1.75 -9.43
C VAL A 40 12.13 -1.87 -9.29
N ASP A 41 12.67 -1.63 -8.08
CA ASP A 41 14.11 -1.72 -7.80
C ASP A 41 14.63 -3.14 -8.08
N MET A 42 13.88 -4.17 -7.68
CA MET A 42 14.23 -5.57 -7.96
C MET A 42 14.25 -5.87 -9.47
N SER A 43 13.28 -5.33 -10.22
CA SER A 43 13.25 -5.47 -11.69
C SER A 43 14.44 -4.75 -12.36
N GLU A 44 14.83 -3.57 -11.85
CA GLU A 44 16.03 -2.86 -12.32
C GLU A 44 17.31 -3.64 -12.04
N GLN A 45 17.45 -4.22 -10.84
CA GLN A 45 18.59 -5.06 -10.51
C GLN A 45 18.60 -6.34 -11.38
N GLY A 46 17.43 -6.95 -11.63
CA GLY A 46 17.28 -8.07 -12.56
C GLY A 46 17.78 -7.72 -13.95
N THR A 47 17.51 -6.51 -14.45
CA THR A 47 18.05 -6.04 -15.73
C THR A 47 19.58 -5.95 -15.71
N LYS A 48 20.18 -5.51 -14.60
CA LYS A 48 21.64 -5.47 -14.46
C LYS A 48 22.26 -6.88 -14.43
N VAL A 49 21.59 -7.84 -13.79
CA VAL A 49 22.01 -9.25 -13.78
C VAL A 49 22.04 -9.81 -15.20
N ILE A 50 20.97 -9.58 -15.99
CA ILE A 50 20.92 -10.00 -17.40
C ILE A 50 22.05 -9.33 -18.21
N GLN A 51 22.37 -8.07 -17.94
CA GLN A 51 23.51 -7.41 -18.60
C GLN A 51 24.84 -8.03 -18.19
N ALA A 52 24.98 -8.42 -16.92
CA ALA A 52 26.20 -9.04 -16.41
C ALA A 52 26.47 -10.40 -17.01
N GLU A 53 25.45 -11.15 -17.47
CA GLU A 53 25.63 -12.45 -18.15
C GLU A 53 26.46 -12.34 -19.44
N TYR A 54 26.53 -11.15 -20.03
CA TYR A 54 27.30 -10.89 -21.26
C TYR A 54 28.71 -10.31 -21.00
N LEU A 55 29.06 -10.12 -19.71
CA LEU A 55 30.40 -9.69 -19.31
C LEU A 55 31.32 -10.92 -19.04
N PRO A 56 32.63 -10.76 -19.10
CA PRO A 56 33.56 -11.81 -18.68
C PRO A 56 33.32 -12.22 -17.22
N HIS A 57 33.20 -13.52 -16.98
CA HIS A 57 33.05 -14.06 -15.62
C HIS A 57 34.42 -14.64 -15.18
N VAL A 58 34.83 -14.23 -13.99
CA VAL A 58 36.05 -14.75 -13.36
C VAL A 58 35.62 -15.50 -12.09
N ALA A 59 35.96 -16.78 -12.04
CA ALA A 59 35.68 -17.62 -10.87
C ALA A 59 36.99 -18.18 -10.30
N LEU A 60 37.16 -18.05 -8.98
CA LEU A 60 38.20 -18.72 -8.22
C LEU A 60 37.63 -20.06 -7.73
N THR A 61 38.29 -21.15 -8.10
CA THR A 61 37.92 -22.50 -7.69
C THR A 61 38.98 -23.09 -6.79
N GLY A 62 38.59 -23.77 -5.73
CA GLY A 62 39.47 -24.47 -4.83
C GLY A 62 38.83 -25.77 -4.37
N GLY A 63 39.59 -26.83 -4.31
CA GLY A 63 39.15 -28.12 -3.83
C GLY A 63 40.21 -28.85 -3.05
N TYR A 64 39.77 -29.64 -2.07
CA TYR A 64 40.59 -30.59 -1.34
C TYR A 64 39.91 -31.94 -1.40
N MET A 65 40.64 -32.95 -1.92
CA MET A 65 40.12 -34.29 -2.11
C MET A 65 41.02 -35.31 -1.44
N ILE A 66 40.46 -36.22 -0.67
CA ILE A 66 41.17 -37.35 -0.08
C ILE A 66 40.76 -38.62 -0.83
N THR A 67 41.72 -39.33 -1.38
CA THR A 67 41.47 -40.56 -2.13
C THR A 67 42.32 -41.70 -1.63
N ASN A 68 41.78 -42.94 -1.75
CA ASN A 68 42.49 -44.19 -1.54
C ASN A 68 42.00 -45.22 -2.58
N PRO A 69 42.82 -45.72 -3.49
CA PRO A 69 44.25 -45.37 -3.72
C PRO A 69 44.43 -43.96 -4.26
N ASN A 70 45.57 -43.36 -3.97
CA ASN A 70 45.91 -42.05 -4.51
C ASN A 70 46.45 -42.20 -5.92
N VAL A 71 45.69 -41.76 -6.92
CA VAL A 71 46.04 -41.81 -8.33
C VAL A 71 46.91 -40.65 -8.81
N TYR A 72 46.99 -39.57 -8.03
CA TYR A 72 47.68 -38.33 -8.39
C TYR A 72 49.17 -38.33 -7.94
N ASN A 73 49.51 -39.13 -6.92
CA ASN A 73 50.84 -39.11 -6.32
C ASN A 73 51.55 -40.50 -6.43
N GLY A 74 51.30 -41.18 -7.54
CA GLY A 74 51.83 -42.53 -7.75
C GLY A 74 51.01 -43.58 -6.97
N PHE A 75 50.33 -44.43 -7.61
CA PHE A 75 49.42 -45.52 -7.22
C PHE A 75 49.66 -46.11 -5.81
N GLN A 76 49.56 -45.30 -4.77
CA GLN A 76 49.78 -45.73 -3.39
C GLN A 76 48.46 -46.09 -2.71
N LYS A 77 48.33 -47.29 -2.17
CA LYS A 77 47.16 -47.78 -1.43
C LYS A 77 47.11 -47.19 0.00
N ARG A 78 47.06 -45.87 0.09
CA ARG A 78 46.88 -45.14 1.37
C ARG A 78 46.04 -43.89 1.14
N PHE A 79 45.37 -43.44 2.17
CA PHE A 79 44.67 -42.15 2.12
C PHE A 79 45.70 -41.02 1.97
N SER A 80 45.53 -40.21 0.95
CA SER A 80 46.35 -39.02 0.74
C SER A 80 45.45 -37.88 0.23
N GLY A 81 45.68 -36.67 0.75
CA GLY A 81 45.00 -35.49 0.34
C GLY A 81 45.68 -34.79 -0.83
N VAL A 82 44.88 -34.34 -1.77
CA VAL A 82 45.34 -33.50 -2.88
C VAL A 82 44.51 -32.23 -2.87
N TRP A 83 45.14 -31.09 -2.99
CA TRP A 83 44.49 -29.80 -3.10
C TRP A 83 44.74 -29.20 -4.47
N ASN A 84 43.77 -28.47 -4.97
CA ASN A 84 43.84 -27.69 -6.19
C ASN A 84 43.28 -26.29 -5.97
N VAL A 85 43.89 -25.30 -6.60
CA VAL A 85 43.41 -23.95 -6.71
C VAL A 85 43.51 -23.55 -8.18
N GLY A 86 42.42 -23.00 -8.69
CA GLY A 86 42.36 -22.59 -10.09
C GLY A 86 41.59 -21.29 -10.27
N VAL A 87 41.88 -20.58 -11.33
CA VAL A 87 41.15 -19.41 -11.79
C VAL A 87 40.53 -19.74 -13.14
N THR A 88 39.22 -19.67 -13.23
CA THR A 88 38.49 -19.88 -14.49
C THR A 88 37.99 -18.52 -14.99
N VAL A 89 38.33 -18.20 -16.24
CA VAL A 89 37.81 -16.99 -16.91
C VAL A 89 36.94 -17.45 -18.07
N GLN A 90 35.66 -17.08 -18.03
CA GLN A 90 34.69 -17.38 -19.07
C GLN A 90 34.28 -16.10 -19.78
N VAL A 91 34.54 -16.02 -21.09
CA VAL A 91 34.19 -14.86 -21.91
C VAL A 91 33.19 -15.30 -22.97
N PRO A 92 31.92 -14.83 -22.91
CA PRO A 92 30.92 -15.09 -23.95
C PRO A 92 31.29 -14.30 -25.20
N VAL A 93 31.73 -14.97 -26.28
CA VAL A 93 32.25 -14.29 -27.50
C VAL A 93 31.13 -14.01 -28.51
N TRP A 94 30.09 -14.86 -28.57
CA TRP A 94 29.05 -14.75 -29.58
C TRP A 94 27.73 -15.34 -29.15
N ASN A 95 26.67 -14.48 -29.12
CA ASN A 95 25.31 -14.87 -28.71
C ASN A 95 24.24 -14.39 -29.70
N TRP A 96 24.51 -14.29 -31.00
CA TRP A 96 23.54 -13.93 -32.05
C TRP A 96 22.63 -12.77 -31.70
N PHE A 97 23.16 -11.73 -31.05
CA PHE A 97 22.41 -10.58 -30.54
C PHE A 97 21.32 -10.89 -29.46
N GLU A 98 21.23 -12.13 -28.99
CA GLU A 98 20.24 -12.54 -27.97
C GLU A 98 20.26 -11.62 -26.74
N GLY A 99 21.46 -11.22 -26.29
CA GLY A 99 21.63 -10.31 -25.16
C GLY A 99 20.89 -8.99 -25.30
N ARG A 100 20.92 -8.40 -26.48
CA ARG A 100 20.22 -7.14 -26.73
C ARG A 100 18.71 -7.29 -26.59
N TYR A 101 18.15 -8.37 -27.07
CA TYR A 101 16.71 -8.65 -26.96
C TYR A 101 16.30 -8.98 -25.54
N LYS A 102 17.10 -9.79 -24.80
CA LYS A 102 16.85 -10.09 -23.39
C LYS A 102 16.89 -8.83 -22.52
N VAL A 103 17.89 -7.98 -22.69
CA VAL A 103 17.98 -6.70 -21.98
C VAL A 103 16.80 -5.77 -22.32
N ARG A 104 16.40 -5.75 -23.60
CA ARG A 104 15.24 -4.94 -24.02
C ARG A 104 13.94 -5.46 -23.42
N ALA A 105 13.74 -6.76 -23.39
CA ALA A 105 12.58 -7.39 -22.74
C ALA A 105 12.54 -7.10 -21.23
N SER A 106 13.69 -7.22 -20.55
CA SER A 106 13.80 -6.90 -19.12
C SER A 106 13.52 -5.42 -18.82
N ARG A 107 14.02 -4.50 -19.65
CA ARG A 107 13.68 -3.07 -19.52
C ARG A 107 12.18 -2.78 -19.72
N ALA A 108 11.54 -3.51 -20.64
CA ALA A 108 10.10 -3.41 -20.83
C ALA A 108 9.34 -3.88 -19.57
N ALA A 109 9.78 -4.99 -18.95
CA ALA A 109 9.22 -5.47 -17.68
C ALA A 109 9.39 -4.43 -16.54
N THR A 110 10.56 -3.78 -16.45
CA THR A 110 10.77 -2.69 -15.49
C THR A 110 9.84 -1.50 -15.76
N SER A 111 9.60 -1.16 -17.02
CA SER A 111 8.64 -0.12 -17.39
C SER A 111 7.21 -0.48 -16.97
N MET A 112 6.81 -1.74 -17.11
CA MET A 112 5.50 -2.22 -16.64
C MET A 112 5.37 -2.08 -15.12
N ALA A 113 6.39 -2.48 -14.35
CA ALA A 113 6.39 -2.33 -12.90
C ALA A 113 6.28 -0.85 -12.45
N ARG A 114 6.92 0.07 -13.17
CA ARG A 114 6.80 1.52 -12.91
C ARG A 114 5.39 2.04 -13.19
N MET A 115 4.76 1.57 -14.26
CA MET A 115 3.38 1.95 -14.59
C MET A 115 2.40 1.44 -13.54
N GLU A 116 2.60 0.21 -13.03
CA GLU A 116 1.79 -0.36 -11.96
C GLU A 116 1.93 0.46 -10.66
N LEU A 117 3.14 0.89 -10.31
CA LEU A 117 3.36 1.80 -9.17
C LEU A 117 2.59 3.12 -9.34
N SER A 118 2.64 3.73 -10.53
CA SER A 118 1.90 4.95 -10.84
C SER A 118 0.39 4.76 -10.73
N ASP A 119 -0.14 3.66 -11.28
CA ASP A 119 -1.57 3.33 -11.22
C ASP A 119 -2.06 3.18 -9.77
N VAL A 120 -1.28 2.50 -8.91
CA VAL A 120 -1.62 2.36 -7.50
C VAL A 120 -1.57 3.71 -6.77
N GLN A 121 -0.60 4.56 -7.07
CA GLN A 121 -0.54 5.92 -6.51
C GLN A 121 -1.77 6.76 -6.89
N GLU A 122 -2.21 6.69 -8.14
CA GLU A 122 -3.42 7.38 -8.61
C GLU A 122 -4.68 6.82 -7.94
N LYS A 123 -4.81 5.49 -7.80
CA LYS A 123 -5.91 4.85 -7.08
C LYS A 123 -5.98 5.28 -5.62
N ILE A 124 -4.84 5.35 -4.94
CA ILE A 124 -4.78 5.84 -3.55
C ILE A 124 -5.24 7.30 -3.47
N ASN A 125 -4.80 8.14 -4.39
CA ASN A 125 -5.20 9.55 -4.45
C ASN A 125 -6.71 9.71 -4.64
N LEU A 126 -7.27 8.91 -5.54
CA LEU A 126 -8.73 8.87 -5.77
C LEU A 126 -9.48 8.44 -4.50
N GLN A 127 -9.03 7.36 -3.83
CA GLN A 127 -9.64 6.88 -2.59
C GLN A 127 -9.61 7.93 -1.48
N VAL A 128 -8.50 8.63 -1.31
CA VAL A 128 -8.37 9.71 -0.31
C VAL A 128 -9.34 10.85 -0.64
N THR A 129 -9.42 11.25 -1.90
CA THR A 129 -10.33 12.29 -2.35
C THR A 129 -11.79 11.91 -2.11
N GLN A 130 -12.18 10.69 -2.48
CA GLN A 130 -13.53 10.17 -2.23
C GLN A 130 -13.86 10.11 -0.73
N SER A 131 -12.91 9.67 0.10
CA SER A 131 -13.10 9.62 1.55
C SER A 131 -13.28 11.01 2.14
N ARG A 132 -12.56 12.01 1.67
CA ARG A 132 -12.74 13.41 2.07
C ARG A 132 -14.14 13.94 1.73
N PHE A 133 -14.62 13.63 0.53
CA PHE A 133 -15.98 14.00 0.14
C PHE A 133 -17.03 13.35 1.04
N LYS A 134 -16.89 12.05 1.34
CA LYS A 134 -17.81 11.33 2.24
C LYS A 134 -17.82 11.94 3.65
N VAL A 135 -16.66 12.28 4.19
CA VAL A 135 -16.57 12.94 5.51
C VAL A 135 -17.25 14.31 5.49
N LYS A 136 -16.99 15.12 4.45
CA LYS A 136 -17.64 16.43 4.30
C LYS A 136 -19.16 16.30 4.18
N GLU A 137 -19.64 15.34 3.41
CA GLU A 137 -21.06 15.06 3.25
C GLU A 137 -21.70 14.61 4.55
N ALA A 138 -21.07 13.67 5.27
CA ALA A 138 -21.56 13.19 6.56
C ALA A 138 -21.66 14.32 7.60
N ARG A 139 -20.68 15.22 7.66
CA ARG A 139 -20.73 16.42 8.51
C ARG A 139 -21.91 17.31 8.15
N LYS A 140 -22.11 17.56 6.86
CA LYS A 140 -23.23 18.38 6.40
C LYS A 140 -24.57 17.75 6.80
N ARG A 141 -24.70 16.43 6.60
CA ARG A 141 -25.89 15.67 7.00
C ARG A 141 -26.12 15.75 8.51
N LEU A 142 -25.08 15.62 9.33
CA LEU A 142 -25.18 15.75 10.78
C LEU A 142 -25.65 17.15 11.20
N THR A 143 -25.06 18.19 10.60
CA THR A 143 -25.52 19.59 10.88
C THR A 143 -26.98 19.80 10.48
N MET A 144 -27.40 19.26 9.33
CA MET A 144 -28.80 19.36 8.88
C MET A 144 -29.75 18.60 9.84
N ALA A 145 -29.34 17.37 10.25
CA ALA A 145 -30.15 16.60 11.21
C ALA A 145 -30.31 17.34 12.55
N ASN A 146 -29.22 17.89 13.09
CA ASN A 146 -29.27 18.68 14.33
C ASN A 146 -30.15 19.92 14.18
N ASN A 147 -30.09 20.60 13.03
CA ASN A 147 -30.98 21.75 12.78
C ASN A 147 -32.44 21.30 12.64
N ASN A 148 -32.70 20.15 12.00
CA ASN A 148 -34.05 19.60 11.89
C ASN A 148 -34.62 19.25 13.27
N VAL A 149 -33.84 18.64 14.16
CA VAL A 149 -34.25 18.34 15.54
C VAL A 149 -34.60 19.63 16.28
N LYS A 150 -33.73 20.65 16.24
CA LYS A 150 -34.01 21.94 16.85
C LYS A 150 -35.29 22.60 16.31
N SER A 151 -35.52 22.52 15.01
CA SER A 151 -36.72 23.06 14.39
C SER A 151 -37.98 22.28 14.80
N ALA A 152 -37.90 20.95 14.90
CA ALA A 152 -38.99 20.10 15.35
C ALA A 152 -39.33 20.36 16.82
N GLU A 153 -38.32 20.49 17.69
CA GLU A 153 -38.49 20.85 19.11
C GLU A 153 -39.18 22.22 19.27
N GLU A 154 -38.76 23.20 18.48
CA GLU A 154 -39.37 24.53 18.52
C GLU A 154 -40.81 24.52 17.96
N ASN A 155 -41.07 23.76 16.89
CA ASN A 155 -42.43 23.57 16.38
C ASN A 155 -43.34 22.91 17.42
N LEU A 156 -42.84 21.86 18.12
CA LEU A 156 -43.59 21.22 19.20
C LEU A 156 -43.88 22.21 20.35
N ARG A 157 -42.87 23.01 20.75
CA ARG A 157 -43.03 24.04 21.76
C ARG A 157 -44.10 25.04 21.37
N CYS A 158 -44.09 25.55 20.13
CA CYS A 158 -45.08 26.47 19.60
C CYS A 158 -46.49 25.85 19.56
N ALA A 159 -46.60 24.58 19.10
CA ALA A 159 -47.87 23.86 19.06
C ALA A 159 -48.45 23.66 20.47
N GLN A 160 -47.63 23.31 21.46
CA GLN A 160 -48.07 23.19 22.86
C GLN A 160 -48.56 24.51 23.47
N VAL A 161 -47.87 25.61 23.18
CA VAL A 161 -48.29 26.93 23.62
C VAL A 161 -49.62 27.32 22.95
N GLY A 162 -49.72 27.16 21.62
CA GLY A 162 -50.96 27.49 20.88
C GLY A 162 -52.14 26.63 21.30
N PHE A 163 -51.92 25.36 21.67
CA PHE A 163 -53.01 24.53 22.25
C PHE A 163 -53.45 25.00 23.62
N ARG A 164 -52.51 25.41 24.48
CA ARG A 164 -52.84 25.95 25.82
C ARG A 164 -53.64 27.24 25.75
N GLU A 165 -53.36 28.06 24.75
CA GLU A 165 -54.06 29.31 24.48
C GLU A 165 -55.40 29.12 23.69
N GLY A 166 -55.69 27.83 23.31
CA GLY A 166 -56.93 27.50 22.60
C GLY A 166 -56.93 27.84 21.10
N VAL A 167 -55.77 28.16 20.51
CA VAL A 167 -55.65 28.60 19.11
C VAL A 167 -55.42 27.42 18.17
N ILE A 168 -54.82 26.34 18.66
CA ILE A 168 -54.43 25.16 17.86
C ILE A 168 -55.14 23.90 18.37
N PRO A 169 -55.67 23.02 17.49
CA PRO A 169 -56.31 21.77 17.89
C PRO A 169 -55.29 20.73 18.39
N SER A 170 -55.75 19.78 19.18
CA SER A 170 -54.90 18.69 19.74
C SER A 170 -54.27 17.82 18.66
N THR A 171 -54.88 17.72 17.49
CA THR A 171 -54.34 16.97 16.33
C THR A 171 -53.01 17.53 15.85
N ASP A 172 -52.85 18.86 15.88
CA ASP A 172 -51.62 19.52 15.41
C ASP A 172 -50.48 19.32 16.42
N VAL A 173 -50.79 19.26 17.72
CA VAL A 173 -49.82 18.93 18.76
C VAL A 173 -49.34 17.49 18.59
N MET A 174 -50.24 16.52 18.30
CA MET A 174 -49.87 15.14 18.04
C MET A 174 -49.02 15.01 16.77
N ALA A 175 -49.32 15.76 15.71
CA ALA A 175 -48.53 15.81 14.51
C ALA A 175 -47.10 16.34 14.78
N ALA A 176 -46.98 17.41 15.58
CA ALA A 176 -45.68 17.96 15.98
C ALA A 176 -44.89 17.03 16.92
N GLN A 177 -45.52 16.15 17.68
CA GLN A 177 -44.86 15.13 18.51
C GLN A 177 -44.31 13.94 17.70
N THR A 178 -44.89 13.68 16.54
CA THR A 178 -44.49 12.56 15.68
C THR A 178 -43.48 12.94 14.58
N ALA A 179 -43.25 14.22 14.40
CA ALA A 179 -42.30 14.77 13.44
C ALA A 179 -40.86 14.71 13.95
#